data_7bd246251f7dedc79d46f184d69261d2
#
_entry.id   7bd246251f7dedc79d46f184d69261d2
#
_cell.length_a   1.000
_cell.length_b   1.000
_cell.length_c   1.000
_cell.angle_alpha   90.00
_cell.angle_beta   90.00
_cell.angle_gamma   90.00
#
_symmetry.space_group_name_H-M   'P 1'
#
loop_
_entity.id
_entity.type
_entity.pdbx_description
1 polymer ?
#
loop_
_entity_poly.entity_id
_entity_poly.type
_entity_poly.pdbx_seq_one_letter_code
_entity_poly.pdbx_strand_id
1 'polypeptide(L)'
;VPSIALGTPDVTLYEMVGAYSTFANQGVFVKPVLVQRIEDKNGTILYQHIPETKDVVSGETAYVTTSLLQGVTEGGSGTRLRHTYAVQNSVYKNAVTGYPYEFDNPIAGKTGTTQNNSDGWFMGMVPNLATGVWVGGEDRSTHFSNTTYGQGATMALPIWALFMKMCYSNPELQVSTDEFAEPEELTIETDCEKYRQQNSQQPEIPDEFDF
;
A
#
# COMPACT_ATOMS: atom_id res chain seq x y z
N VAL A 1 -11.52 19.80 -2.39
CA VAL A 1 -11.21 20.60 -1.19
C VAL A 1 -9.82 20.23 -0.67
N PRO A 2 -9.02 21.17 -0.13
CA PRO A 2 -7.64 20.91 0.32
C PRO A 2 -7.52 19.83 1.41
N SER A 3 -8.57 19.65 2.22
CA SER A 3 -8.62 18.62 3.27
C SER A 3 -8.52 17.18 2.75
N ILE A 4 -8.73 16.93 1.45
CA ILE A 4 -8.58 15.59 0.87
C ILE A 4 -7.14 15.05 1.04
N ALA A 5 -6.15 15.95 1.06
CA ALA A 5 -4.75 15.60 1.31
C ALA A 5 -4.50 15.02 2.71
N LEU A 6 -5.41 15.29 3.66
CA LEU A 6 -5.38 14.76 5.03
C LEU A 6 -6.15 13.44 5.18
N GLY A 7 -6.68 12.89 4.08
CA GLY A 7 -7.44 11.63 4.11
C GLY A 7 -8.83 11.76 4.73
N THR A 8 -9.51 12.88 4.54
CA THR A 8 -10.85 13.13 5.10
C THR A 8 -12.02 12.51 4.32
N PRO A 9 -11.90 12.08 3.05
CA PRO A 9 -13.01 11.44 2.34
C PRO A 9 -13.37 10.09 2.93
N ASP A 10 -14.66 9.79 2.97
CA ASP A 10 -15.13 8.43 3.20
C ASP A 10 -14.98 7.64 1.89
N VAL A 11 -14.23 6.56 1.96
CA VAL A 11 -13.91 5.69 0.82
C VAL A 11 -14.07 4.22 1.21
N THR A 12 -14.46 3.41 0.27
CA THR A 12 -14.54 1.96 0.45
C THR A 12 -13.17 1.30 0.27
N LEU A 13 -12.97 0.13 0.87
CA LEU A 13 -11.77 -0.67 0.65
C LEU A 13 -11.58 -1.00 -0.85
N TYR A 14 -12.67 -1.24 -1.57
CA TYR A 14 -12.67 -1.52 -3.00
C TYR A 14 -12.11 -0.35 -3.83
N GLU A 15 -12.52 0.89 -3.53
CA GLU A 15 -12.01 2.09 -4.19
C GLU A 15 -10.53 2.30 -3.88
N MET A 16 -10.11 2.08 -2.63
CA MET A 16 -8.72 2.21 -2.23
C MET A 16 -7.82 1.16 -2.91
N VAL A 17 -8.25 -0.10 -3.01
CA VAL A 17 -7.51 -1.12 -3.74
C VAL A 17 -7.40 -0.74 -5.22
N GLY A 18 -8.46 -0.20 -5.83
CA GLY A 18 -8.42 0.32 -7.19
C GLY A 18 -7.42 1.45 -7.39
N ALA A 19 -7.34 2.38 -6.43
CA ALA A 19 -6.36 3.47 -6.45
C ALA A 19 -4.91 2.94 -6.34
N TYR A 20 -4.63 2.03 -5.41
CA TYR A 20 -3.30 1.43 -5.25
C TYR A 20 -2.91 0.57 -6.46
N SER A 21 -3.85 -0.17 -7.04
CA SER A 21 -3.59 -0.95 -8.25
C SER A 21 -3.19 -0.07 -9.44
N THR A 22 -3.65 1.19 -9.49
CA THR A 22 -3.24 2.16 -10.50
C THR A 22 -1.74 2.46 -10.41
N PHE A 23 -1.19 2.61 -9.22
CA PHE A 23 0.26 2.82 -9.04
C PHE A 23 1.07 1.57 -9.40
N ALA A 24 0.63 0.39 -8.96
CA ALA A 24 1.28 -0.88 -9.33
C ALA A 24 1.25 -1.11 -10.85
N ASN A 25 0.21 -0.61 -11.53
CA ASN A 25 0.01 -0.70 -12.98
C ASN A 25 0.49 0.56 -13.73
N GLN A 26 1.58 1.17 -13.26
CA GLN A 26 2.28 2.28 -13.93
C GLN A 26 1.38 3.49 -14.29
N GLY A 27 0.38 3.77 -13.47
CA GLY A 27 -0.51 4.92 -13.62
C GLY A 27 -1.79 4.66 -14.41
N VAL A 28 -1.99 3.43 -14.87
CA VAL A 28 -3.18 3.02 -15.62
C VAL A 28 -4.20 2.38 -14.65
N PHE A 29 -5.32 3.04 -14.47
CA PHE A 29 -6.46 2.47 -13.73
C PHE A 29 -7.17 1.42 -14.60
N VAL A 30 -7.42 0.26 -14.02
CA VAL A 30 -8.25 -0.79 -14.60
C VAL A 30 -9.46 -0.97 -13.70
N LYS A 31 -10.67 -0.81 -14.28
CA LYS A 31 -11.90 -0.97 -13.52
C LYS A 31 -12.03 -2.39 -13.00
N PRO A 32 -12.06 -2.61 -11.68
CA PRO A 32 -12.18 -3.95 -11.12
C PRO A 32 -13.50 -4.63 -11.50
N VAL A 33 -13.45 -5.94 -11.75
CA VAL A 33 -14.62 -6.75 -12.09
C VAL A 33 -14.67 -8.02 -11.26
N LEU A 34 -15.89 -8.49 -10.96
CA LEU A 34 -16.10 -9.74 -10.23
C LEU A 34 -16.33 -10.92 -11.19
N VAL A 35 -16.85 -10.67 -12.38
CA VAL A 35 -17.17 -11.70 -13.37
C VAL A 35 -16.47 -11.35 -14.67
N GLN A 36 -15.46 -12.14 -15.03
CA GLN A 36 -14.71 -11.95 -16.27
C GLN A 36 -15.36 -12.67 -17.45
N ARG A 37 -15.96 -13.85 -17.22
CA ARG A 37 -16.50 -14.69 -18.25
C ARG A 37 -17.64 -15.56 -17.73
N ILE A 38 -18.66 -15.75 -18.56
CA ILE A 38 -19.75 -16.70 -18.33
C ILE A 38 -19.85 -17.61 -19.55
N GLU A 39 -19.87 -18.90 -19.31
CA GLU A 39 -20.04 -19.93 -20.36
C GLU A 39 -21.28 -20.79 -20.06
N ASP A 40 -21.88 -21.31 -21.12
CA ASP A 40 -22.87 -22.37 -20.97
C ASP A 40 -22.20 -23.73 -20.70
N LYS A 41 -23.01 -24.76 -20.47
CA LYS A 41 -22.54 -26.13 -20.23
C LYS A 41 -21.76 -26.75 -21.40
N ASN A 42 -21.82 -26.16 -22.58
CA ASN A 42 -21.14 -26.64 -23.80
C ASN A 42 -19.85 -25.84 -24.09
N GLY A 43 -19.51 -24.86 -23.25
CA GLY A 43 -18.37 -23.97 -23.42
C GLY A 43 -18.63 -22.75 -24.31
N THR A 44 -19.92 -22.50 -24.68
CA THR A 44 -20.27 -21.30 -25.43
C THR A 44 -20.18 -20.07 -24.54
N ILE A 45 -19.43 -19.06 -24.96
CA ILE A 45 -19.27 -17.81 -24.23
C ILE A 45 -20.57 -17.02 -24.29
N LEU A 46 -21.22 -16.84 -23.15
CA LEU A 46 -22.43 -16.02 -23.00
C LEU A 46 -22.09 -14.57 -22.65
N TYR A 47 -20.98 -14.36 -21.95
CA TYR A 47 -20.47 -13.05 -21.57
C TYR A 47 -18.95 -13.10 -21.47
N GLN A 48 -18.30 -12.07 -22.01
CA GLN A 48 -16.88 -11.82 -21.84
C GLN A 48 -16.68 -10.34 -21.47
N HIS A 49 -16.08 -10.11 -20.33
CA HIS A 49 -15.72 -8.75 -19.92
C HIS A 49 -14.62 -8.18 -20.82
N ILE A 50 -14.79 -6.95 -21.26
CA ILE A 50 -13.76 -6.16 -21.93
C ILE A 50 -13.22 -5.17 -20.89
N PRO A 51 -11.91 -5.22 -20.55
CA PRO A 51 -11.35 -4.33 -19.56
C PRO A 51 -11.54 -2.85 -19.93
N GLU A 52 -12.07 -2.07 -18.99
CA GLU A 52 -12.13 -0.61 -19.09
C GLU A 52 -10.88 -0.04 -18.41
N THR A 53 -10.02 0.63 -19.19
CA THR A 53 -8.77 1.23 -18.70
C THR A 53 -8.80 2.74 -18.85
N LYS A 54 -8.06 3.43 -17.99
CA LYS A 54 -7.90 4.89 -18.03
C LYS A 54 -6.51 5.28 -17.55
N ASP A 55 -5.78 6.06 -18.33
CA ASP A 55 -4.57 6.72 -17.88
C ASP A 55 -4.94 7.81 -16.86
N VAL A 56 -4.43 7.69 -15.63
CA VAL A 56 -4.76 8.57 -14.50
C VAL A 56 -3.58 9.46 -14.14
N VAL A 57 -2.38 8.87 -14.05
CA VAL A 57 -1.12 9.58 -13.80
C VAL A 57 -0.04 9.04 -14.72
N SER A 58 1.04 9.80 -14.91
CA SER A 58 2.18 9.31 -15.71
C SER A 58 2.87 8.12 -15.04
N GLY A 59 3.55 7.28 -15.82
CA GLY A 59 4.36 6.17 -15.31
C GLY A 59 5.40 6.64 -14.30
N GLU A 60 6.06 7.78 -14.57
CA GLU A 60 7.00 8.42 -13.64
C GLU A 60 6.35 8.77 -12.30
N THR A 61 5.18 9.44 -12.33
CA THR A 61 4.45 9.79 -11.10
C THR A 61 4.04 8.55 -10.31
N ALA A 62 3.59 7.50 -11.00
CA ALA A 62 3.24 6.23 -10.39
C ALA A 62 4.45 5.58 -9.73
N TYR A 63 5.60 5.55 -10.43
CA TYR A 63 6.84 4.96 -9.93
C TYR A 63 7.39 5.70 -8.71
N VAL A 64 7.48 7.05 -8.77
CA VAL A 64 7.93 7.88 -7.64
C VAL A 64 7.02 7.69 -6.43
N THR A 65 5.69 7.64 -6.64
CA THR A 65 4.73 7.36 -5.56
C THR A 65 4.97 5.97 -4.96
N THR A 66 5.19 4.97 -5.80
CA THR A 66 5.50 3.59 -5.37
C THR A 66 6.80 3.52 -4.57
N SER A 67 7.87 4.23 -4.99
CA SER A 67 9.13 4.36 -4.25
C SER A 67 8.91 4.94 -2.85
N LEU A 68 8.11 6.00 -2.73
CA LEU A 68 7.76 6.57 -1.42
C LEU A 68 7.00 5.57 -0.54
N LEU A 69 6.10 4.78 -1.14
CA LEU A 69 5.35 3.73 -0.43
C LEU A 69 6.23 2.52 -0.05
N GLN A 70 7.30 2.22 -0.80
CA GLN A 70 8.32 1.25 -0.41
C GLN A 70 9.08 1.73 0.84
N GLY A 71 9.48 3.01 0.88
CA GLY A 71 10.10 3.61 2.06
C GLY A 71 9.27 3.46 3.34
N VAL A 72 7.93 3.43 3.24
CA VAL A 72 7.05 3.16 4.39
C VAL A 72 7.25 1.75 4.96
N THR A 73 7.49 0.76 4.12
CA THR A 73 7.70 -0.62 4.57
C THR A 73 9.14 -0.90 4.96
N GLU A 74 10.10 -0.13 4.47
CA GLU A 74 11.54 -0.29 4.77
C GLU A 74 11.96 0.43 6.04
N GLY A 75 11.53 1.68 6.23
CA GLY A 75 11.94 2.52 7.36
C GLY A 75 10.80 3.24 8.09
N GLY A 76 9.55 3.08 7.62
CA GLY A 76 8.38 3.79 8.14
C GLY A 76 7.45 2.91 8.99
N SER A 77 6.17 3.27 8.97
CA SER A 77 5.13 2.62 9.80
C SER A 77 4.80 1.17 9.41
N GLY A 78 5.28 0.71 8.25
CA GLY A 78 5.14 -0.65 7.74
C GLY A 78 6.36 -1.57 7.97
N THR A 79 7.43 -1.10 8.63
CA THR A 79 8.68 -1.86 8.87
C THR A 79 8.48 -3.21 9.56
N ARG A 80 7.37 -3.39 10.26
CA ARG A 80 7.01 -4.67 10.90
C ARG A 80 6.86 -5.83 9.92
N LEU A 81 6.73 -5.55 8.63
CA LEU A 81 6.73 -6.56 7.58
C LEU A 81 8.13 -7.17 7.36
N ARG A 82 9.19 -6.44 7.64
CA ARG A 82 10.56 -6.79 7.26
C ARG A 82 11.24 -7.74 8.23
N HIS A 83 12.15 -8.56 7.73
CA HIS A 83 13.01 -9.42 8.54
C HIS A 83 13.98 -8.61 9.42
N THR A 84 14.35 -7.40 9.00
CA THR A 84 15.22 -6.48 9.73
C THR A 84 14.55 -5.86 10.96
N TYR A 85 13.22 -5.95 11.06
CA TYR A 85 12.49 -5.36 12.18
C TYR A 85 12.55 -6.24 13.42
N ALA A 86 13.37 -5.85 14.39
CA ALA A 86 13.45 -6.52 15.68
C ALA A 86 12.48 -5.91 16.69
N VAL A 87 11.45 -6.65 17.05
CA VAL A 87 10.56 -6.24 18.16
C VAL A 87 11.16 -6.66 19.49
N GLN A 88 11.61 -5.69 20.26
CA GLN A 88 12.03 -5.92 21.64
C GLN A 88 10.84 -5.88 22.63
N ASN A 89 9.72 -5.30 22.23
CA ASN A 89 8.54 -5.17 23.07
C ASN A 89 7.71 -6.46 23.09
N SER A 90 7.68 -7.13 24.25
CA SER A 90 6.91 -8.35 24.46
C SER A 90 5.40 -8.17 24.26
N VAL A 91 4.86 -6.97 24.53
CA VAL A 91 3.44 -6.67 24.34
C VAL A 91 3.06 -6.78 22.87
N TYR A 92 3.89 -6.27 21.97
CA TYR A 92 3.61 -6.36 20.53
C TYR A 92 3.65 -7.83 20.05
N LYS A 93 4.67 -8.59 20.45
CA LYS A 93 4.78 -10.01 20.08
C LYS A 93 3.56 -10.83 20.48
N ASN A 94 2.95 -10.48 21.61
CA ASN A 94 1.76 -11.17 22.12
C ASN A 94 0.45 -10.64 21.52
N ALA A 95 0.45 -9.42 20.98
CA ALA A 95 -0.74 -8.77 20.44
C ALA A 95 -1.02 -9.12 18.97
N VAL A 96 -0.01 -9.54 18.20
CA VAL A 96 -0.14 -9.76 16.76
C VAL A 96 0.13 -11.21 16.38
N THR A 97 -0.81 -11.79 15.64
CA THR A 97 -0.72 -13.17 15.16
C THR A 97 0.28 -13.28 14.02
N GLY A 98 1.08 -14.36 14.05
CA GLY A 98 1.99 -14.74 12.95
C GLY A 98 3.27 -13.90 12.84
N TYR A 99 3.52 -12.97 13.75
CA TYR A 99 4.78 -12.24 13.81
C TYR A 99 5.95 -13.18 14.26
N PRO A 100 7.16 -13.06 13.70
CA PRO A 100 7.63 -12.12 12.68
C PRO A 100 7.21 -12.53 11.26
N TYR A 101 7.02 -11.51 10.39
CA TYR A 101 6.56 -11.74 9.02
C TYR A 101 7.71 -11.96 8.03
N GLU A 102 8.83 -11.29 8.22
CA GLU A 102 10.13 -11.55 7.56
C GLU A 102 10.09 -11.50 6.02
N PHE A 103 9.38 -10.51 5.46
CA PHE A 103 9.41 -10.28 4.02
C PHE A 103 10.70 -9.57 3.60
N ASP A 104 11.33 -10.08 2.53
CA ASP A 104 12.55 -9.53 1.94
C ASP A 104 12.30 -8.85 0.58
N ASN A 105 11.25 -9.26 -0.12
CA ASN A 105 10.92 -8.73 -1.43
C ASN A 105 10.41 -7.28 -1.37
N PRO A 106 10.48 -6.52 -2.48
CA PRO A 106 9.89 -5.19 -2.58
C PRO A 106 8.40 -5.19 -2.27
N ILE A 107 7.99 -4.33 -1.35
CA ILE A 107 6.59 -4.12 -0.98
C ILE A 107 6.38 -2.62 -0.82
N ALA A 108 5.44 -2.07 -1.56
CA ALA A 108 4.97 -0.70 -1.36
C ALA A 108 3.67 -0.72 -0.55
N GLY A 109 3.54 0.15 0.45
CA GLY A 109 2.34 0.13 1.28
C GLY A 109 2.20 1.30 2.23
N LYS A 110 1.03 1.41 2.86
CA LYS A 110 0.73 2.47 3.83
C LYS A 110 -0.21 1.99 4.90
N THR A 111 0.12 2.33 6.14
CA THR A 111 -0.79 2.19 7.29
C THR A 111 -1.73 3.38 7.38
N GLY A 112 -2.95 3.16 7.81
CA GLY A 112 -3.90 4.19 8.19
C GLY A 112 -4.42 3.95 9.60
N THR A 113 -4.67 5.02 10.34
CA THR A 113 -5.30 4.99 11.66
C THR A 113 -6.15 6.24 11.80
N THR A 114 -7.44 6.07 12.02
CA THR A 114 -8.34 7.20 12.24
C THR A 114 -8.25 7.71 13.68
N GLN A 115 -8.79 8.92 13.90
CA GLN A 115 -8.86 9.51 15.22
C GLN A 115 -9.55 8.56 16.19
N ASN A 116 -9.12 8.58 17.44
CA ASN A 116 -9.66 7.75 18.51
C ASN A 116 -9.48 6.23 18.30
N ASN A 117 -8.59 5.81 17.39
CA ASN A 117 -8.29 4.39 17.10
C ASN A 117 -9.55 3.56 16.73
N SER A 118 -10.50 4.14 16.00
CA SER A 118 -11.73 3.47 15.59
C SER A 118 -11.54 2.59 14.35
N ASP A 119 -10.62 2.99 13.45
CA ASP A 119 -10.32 2.25 12.23
C ASP A 119 -8.82 2.07 12.05
N GLY A 120 -8.44 0.90 11.56
CA GLY A 120 -7.09 0.58 11.12
C GLY A 120 -7.08 0.11 9.68
N TRP A 121 -6.18 0.70 8.88
CA TRP A 121 -5.99 0.37 7.47
C TRP A 121 -4.58 -0.11 7.21
N PHE A 122 -4.44 -1.04 6.29
CA PHE A 122 -3.19 -1.30 5.61
C PHE A 122 -3.46 -1.58 4.13
N MET A 123 -2.88 -0.73 3.29
CA MET A 123 -2.84 -0.94 1.85
C MET A 123 -1.43 -1.38 1.47
N GLY A 124 -1.32 -2.46 0.71
CA GLY A 124 -0.04 -2.98 0.27
C GLY A 124 -0.11 -3.49 -1.15
N MET A 125 0.98 -3.35 -1.89
CA MET A 125 1.10 -3.83 -3.26
C MET A 125 2.50 -4.37 -3.55
N VAL A 126 2.53 -5.29 -4.48
CA VAL A 126 3.70 -5.80 -5.20
C VAL A 126 3.43 -5.62 -6.70
N PRO A 127 4.40 -5.84 -7.60
CA PRO A 127 4.24 -5.47 -9.02
C PRO A 127 2.96 -5.95 -9.69
N ASN A 128 2.43 -7.12 -9.33
CA ASN A 128 1.25 -7.71 -9.97
C ASN A 128 0.06 -7.96 -9.04
N LEU A 129 0.11 -7.45 -7.80
CA LEU A 129 -0.99 -7.61 -6.85
C LEU A 129 -1.09 -6.41 -5.91
N ALA A 130 -2.24 -5.75 -5.88
CA ALA A 130 -2.60 -4.75 -4.87
C ALA A 130 -3.70 -5.31 -3.96
N THR A 131 -3.51 -5.19 -2.66
CA THR A 131 -4.45 -5.67 -1.66
C THR A 131 -4.61 -4.68 -0.51
N GLY A 132 -5.74 -4.73 0.16
CA GLY A 132 -6.01 -3.85 1.28
C GLY A 132 -6.74 -4.56 2.40
N VAL A 133 -6.53 -4.06 3.61
CA VAL A 133 -7.25 -4.51 4.81
C VAL A 133 -7.76 -3.29 5.57
N TRP A 134 -9.03 -3.36 5.94
CA TRP A 134 -9.67 -2.45 6.87
C TRP A 134 -10.18 -3.23 8.07
N VAL A 135 -9.94 -2.68 9.24
CA VAL A 135 -10.44 -3.20 10.53
C VAL A 135 -11.10 -2.05 11.27
N GLY A 136 -12.36 -2.19 11.60
CA GLY A 136 -13.12 -1.16 12.32
C GLY A 136 -14.49 -1.66 12.75
N GLY A 137 -15.20 -0.85 13.48
CA GLY A 137 -16.59 -1.07 13.85
C GLY A 137 -17.54 -0.32 12.92
N GLU A 138 -18.80 -0.75 12.87
CA GLU A 138 -19.88 -0.04 12.15
C GLU A 138 -20.06 1.38 12.70
N ASP A 139 -19.87 1.56 14.01
CA ASP A 139 -19.93 2.84 14.69
C ASP A 139 -18.55 3.21 15.23
N ARG A 140 -18.11 4.45 14.97
CA ARG A 140 -16.82 5.01 15.44
C ARG A 140 -16.71 5.13 16.95
N SER A 141 -17.82 5.00 17.71
CA SER A 141 -17.78 4.85 19.16
C SER A 141 -17.14 3.53 19.60
N THR A 142 -17.11 2.54 18.72
CA THR A 142 -16.36 1.29 18.90
C THR A 142 -14.91 1.53 18.52
N HIS A 143 -14.04 1.62 19.53
CA HIS A 143 -12.64 1.97 19.32
C HIS A 143 -11.73 1.30 20.35
N PHE A 144 -10.43 1.20 20.04
CA PHE A 144 -9.43 0.77 21.01
C PHE A 144 -9.06 1.93 21.95
N SER A 145 -8.81 1.60 23.19
CA SER A 145 -8.46 2.58 24.25
C SER A 145 -7.10 3.24 24.07
N ASN A 146 -6.23 2.68 23.21
CA ASN A 146 -4.89 3.21 22.97
C ASN A 146 -4.36 2.80 21.59
N THR A 147 -3.35 3.52 21.12
CA THR A 147 -2.71 3.30 19.82
C THR A 147 -1.93 1.98 19.74
N THR A 148 -1.48 1.42 20.86
CA THR A 148 -0.74 0.14 20.86
C THR A 148 -1.53 -0.97 20.19
N TYR A 149 -2.83 -1.05 20.44
CA TYR A 149 -3.73 -2.01 19.83
C TYR A 149 -4.51 -1.43 18.65
N GLY A 150 -4.86 -0.14 18.70
CA GLY A 150 -5.76 0.52 17.77
C GLY A 150 -5.09 1.26 16.60
N GLN A 151 -3.90 0.86 16.19
CA GLN A 151 -3.24 1.41 14.98
C GLN A 151 -3.28 0.40 13.82
N GLY A 152 -3.32 0.91 12.60
CA GLY A 152 -3.33 0.08 11.39
C GLY A 152 -2.18 -0.93 11.32
N ALA A 153 -1.00 -0.56 11.84
CA ALA A 153 0.14 -1.47 11.93
C ALA A 153 -0.07 -2.66 12.90
N THR A 154 -1.06 -2.60 13.79
CA THR A 154 -1.39 -3.69 14.73
C THR A 154 -2.71 -4.39 14.35
N MET A 155 -3.67 -3.66 13.79
CA MET A 155 -4.98 -4.22 13.41
C MET A 155 -4.98 -4.82 12.01
N ALA A 156 -4.59 -4.04 11.01
CA ALA A 156 -4.76 -4.37 9.59
C ALA A 156 -3.51 -5.02 8.96
N LEU A 157 -2.32 -4.50 9.24
CA LEU A 157 -1.07 -5.01 8.68
C LEU A 157 -0.83 -6.51 8.97
N PRO A 158 -1.10 -7.06 10.18
CA PRO A 158 -0.96 -8.49 10.44
C PRO A 158 -1.83 -9.36 9.53
N ILE A 159 -3.07 -8.95 9.29
CA ILE A 159 -4.00 -9.68 8.41
C ILE A 159 -3.46 -9.69 6.99
N TRP A 160 -3.00 -8.52 6.50
CA TRP A 160 -2.36 -8.40 5.20
C TRP A 160 -1.13 -9.29 5.07
N ALA A 161 -0.26 -9.28 6.09
CA ALA A 161 0.96 -10.07 6.09
C ALA A 161 0.69 -11.59 6.03
N LEU A 162 -0.29 -12.07 6.79
CA LEU A 162 -0.69 -13.48 6.76
C LEU A 162 -1.30 -13.86 5.41
N PHE A 163 -2.14 -12.99 4.83
CA PHE A 163 -2.70 -13.18 3.50
C PHE A 163 -1.59 -13.29 2.44
N MET A 164 -0.61 -12.38 2.45
CA MET A 164 0.50 -12.42 1.49
C MET A 164 1.39 -13.66 1.68
N LYS A 165 1.64 -14.11 2.92
CA LYS A 165 2.34 -15.38 3.15
C LYS A 165 1.59 -16.56 2.51
N MET A 166 0.27 -16.59 2.59
CA MET A 166 -0.55 -17.61 1.93
C MET A 166 -0.45 -17.49 0.39
N CYS A 167 -0.49 -16.28 -0.15
CA CYS A 167 -0.32 -16.05 -1.58
C CYS A 167 1.04 -16.55 -2.08
N TYR A 168 2.13 -16.21 -1.41
CA TYR A 168 3.48 -16.67 -1.77
C TYR A 168 3.68 -18.19 -1.59
N SER A 169 2.94 -18.81 -0.69
CA SER A 169 2.99 -20.27 -0.51
C SER A 169 2.28 -21.05 -1.63
N ASN A 170 1.50 -20.37 -2.48
CA ASN A 170 0.81 -20.96 -3.63
C ASN A 170 1.41 -20.47 -4.95
N PRO A 171 2.31 -21.23 -5.59
CA PRO A 171 2.96 -20.85 -6.84
C PRO A 171 1.98 -20.65 -8.02
N GLU A 172 0.79 -21.25 -7.97
CA GLU A 172 -0.21 -21.07 -9.03
C GLU A 172 -0.72 -19.63 -9.14
N LEU A 173 -0.63 -18.85 -8.04
CA LEU A 173 -1.03 -17.45 -8.03
C LEU A 173 -0.01 -16.53 -8.71
N GLN A 174 1.22 -17.00 -8.91
CA GLN A 174 2.30 -16.26 -9.57
C GLN A 174 2.49 -14.83 -9.02
N VAL A 175 2.34 -14.66 -7.70
CA VAL A 175 2.54 -13.35 -7.07
C VAL A 175 4.00 -12.97 -7.13
N SER A 176 4.29 -11.82 -7.75
CA SER A 176 5.67 -11.36 -8.00
C SER A 176 6.39 -10.99 -6.70
N THR A 177 7.67 -11.31 -6.69
CA THR A 177 8.65 -10.86 -5.69
C THR A 177 9.71 -9.95 -6.31
N ASP A 178 9.52 -9.56 -7.58
CA ASP A 178 10.45 -8.72 -8.34
C ASP A 178 10.38 -7.25 -7.88
N GLU A 179 11.32 -6.45 -8.40
CA GLU A 179 11.27 -4.99 -8.28
C GLU A 179 10.10 -4.41 -9.07
N PHE A 180 9.61 -3.25 -8.64
CA PHE A 180 8.66 -2.48 -9.43
C PHE A 180 9.33 -1.95 -10.71
N ALA A 181 8.62 -2.05 -11.83
CA ALA A 181 9.16 -1.62 -13.11
C ALA A 181 9.43 -0.11 -13.11
N GLU A 182 10.68 0.25 -13.39
CA GLU A 182 11.10 1.63 -13.59
C GLU A 182 10.62 2.12 -14.95
N PRO A 183 10.10 3.36 -15.07
CA PRO A 183 9.71 3.93 -16.35
C PRO A 183 10.94 4.19 -17.23
N GLU A 184 10.74 4.20 -18.56
CA GLU A 184 11.82 4.46 -19.53
C GLU A 184 12.44 5.85 -19.34
N GLU A 185 11.65 6.83 -18.91
CA GLU A 185 12.09 8.19 -18.60
C GLU A 185 11.77 8.49 -17.13
N LEU A 186 12.82 8.69 -16.33
CA LEU A 186 12.74 9.14 -14.95
C LEU A 186 13.53 10.45 -14.81
N THR A 187 12.81 11.56 -14.63
CA THR A 187 13.41 12.90 -14.50
C THR A 187 13.62 13.31 -13.04
N ILE A 188 12.98 12.61 -12.11
CA ILE A 188 13.01 12.87 -10.68
C ILE A 188 14.05 11.95 -10.02
N GLU A 189 15.04 12.52 -9.32
CA GLU A 189 15.99 11.74 -8.53
C GLU A 189 15.29 11.18 -7.29
N THR A 190 15.23 9.85 -7.18
CA THR A 190 14.61 9.14 -6.07
C THR A 190 15.60 8.75 -4.97
N ASP A 191 16.91 8.82 -5.24
CA ASP A 191 17.97 8.62 -4.27
C ASP A 191 18.21 9.91 -3.47
N CYS A 192 17.82 9.91 -2.20
CA CYS A 192 17.98 11.06 -1.32
C CYS A 192 19.44 11.51 -1.14
N GLU A 193 20.41 10.62 -1.24
CA GLU A 193 21.83 10.99 -1.11
C GLU A 193 22.32 11.72 -2.35
N LYS A 194 21.98 11.22 -3.53
CA LYS A 194 22.29 11.91 -4.79
C LYS A 194 21.56 13.26 -4.87
N TYR A 195 20.30 13.31 -4.48
CA TYR A 195 19.54 14.56 -4.46
C TYR A 195 20.21 15.62 -3.56
N ARG A 196 20.66 15.23 -2.35
CA ARG A 196 21.37 16.14 -1.45
C ARG A 196 22.69 16.61 -2.02
N GLN A 197 23.47 15.74 -2.67
CA GLN A 197 24.73 16.11 -3.31
C GLN A 197 24.52 17.09 -4.47
N GLN A 198 23.50 16.90 -5.29
CA GLN A 198 23.17 17.79 -6.39
C GLN A 198 22.69 19.18 -5.90
N ASN A 199 21.96 19.22 -4.78
CA ASN A 199 21.40 20.46 -4.25
C ASN A 199 22.27 21.13 -3.17
N SER A 200 23.34 20.50 -2.68
CA SER A 200 24.26 21.10 -1.72
C SER A 200 25.05 22.29 -2.25
N GLN A 201 24.96 22.60 -3.56
CA GLN A 201 25.50 23.79 -4.19
C GLN A 201 24.49 24.92 -4.40
N GLN A 202 23.21 24.72 -4.03
CA GLN A 202 22.23 25.80 -4.06
C GLN A 202 22.35 26.63 -2.78
N PRO A 203 22.31 27.98 -2.84
CA PRO A 203 22.28 28.82 -1.65
C PRO A 203 21.05 28.49 -0.80
N GLU A 204 21.23 28.41 0.52
CA GLU A 204 20.15 28.21 1.47
C GLU A 204 19.02 29.21 1.20
N ILE A 205 17.82 28.69 0.90
CA ILE A 205 16.62 29.53 0.88
C ILE A 205 16.41 30.00 2.32
N PRO A 206 16.36 31.30 2.60
CA PRO A 206 16.12 31.78 3.96
C PRO A 206 14.79 31.20 4.48
N ASP A 207 14.80 30.69 5.70
CA ASP A 207 13.60 30.28 6.45
C ASP A 207 12.72 31.52 6.72
N GLU A 208 12.00 32.01 5.71
CA GLU A 208 10.94 33.01 5.83
C GLU A 208 9.57 32.35 5.91
N PHE A 209 9.37 31.51 6.93
CA PHE A 209 8.03 31.14 7.38
C PHE A 209 8.03 31.09 8.92
N ASP A 210 8.15 32.28 9.54
CA ASP A 210 7.62 32.51 10.90
C ASP A 210 6.09 32.58 10.81
N PHE A 211 5.41 31.57 11.36
CA PHE A 211 3.98 31.60 11.66
C PHE A 211 3.75 31.83 13.16
#